data_873187ba76c2147957153a3b54a93a90
#
_entry.id   873187ba76c2147957153a3b54a93a90
#
_cell.length_a   1.000
_cell.length_b   1.000
_cell.length_c   1.000
_cell.angle_alpha   90.00
_cell.angle_beta   90.00
_cell.angle_gamma   90.00
#
_symmetry.space_group_name_H-M   'P 1'
#
loop_
_entity.id
_entity.type
_entity.pdbx_description
1 polymer ?
#
loop_
_entity_poly.entity_id
_entity_poly.type
_entity_poly.pdbx_seq_one_letter_code
_entity_poly.pdbx_strand_id
1 'polypeptide(L)'
;MLTIRPATEKEYRAIVQWNENRGEEYLFQWAGFTSYQYPLTEAQVSAQAKKDGVTLYMAFDRETPIGAGEICDINEEMKTGRICRLIFAEDAKNKGYGEQFLKELSRIAFEELGLVSLSLRVYCFNVNAIRCYEKVGFRVTEFFEEENSHWNNYSMELKK
;
A
#
# COMPACT_ATOMS: atom_id res chain seq x y z
N MET A 1 18.56 4.56 6.39
CA MET A 1 17.70 5.70 6.09
C MET A 1 16.81 5.40 4.90
N LEU A 2 15.55 5.65 5.02
CA LEU A 2 14.56 5.33 4.00
C LEU A 2 14.42 6.47 3.00
N THR A 3 14.51 6.15 1.71
CA THR A 3 14.23 7.10 0.62
C THR A 3 12.98 6.65 -0.10
N ILE A 4 12.06 7.59 -0.37
CA ILE A 4 10.78 7.29 -1.03
C ILE A 4 10.62 8.22 -2.23
N ARG A 5 10.32 7.63 -3.37
CA ARG A 5 10.06 8.37 -4.61
C ARG A 5 9.09 7.59 -5.50
N PRO A 6 8.48 8.23 -6.50
CA PRO A 6 7.69 7.49 -7.49
C PRO A 6 8.53 6.38 -8.13
N ALA A 7 7.92 5.23 -8.33
CA ALA A 7 8.56 4.08 -8.95
C ALA A 7 8.80 4.33 -10.43
N THR A 8 9.87 3.75 -10.96
CA THR A 8 10.13 3.69 -12.39
C THR A 8 10.00 2.25 -12.87
N GLU A 9 10.01 2.05 -14.18
CA GLU A 9 9.89 0.71 -14.77
C GLU A 9 10.98 -0.27 -14.28
N LYS A 10 12.13 0.26 -13.87
CA LYS A 10 13.24 -0.55 -13.35
C LYS A 10 12.90 -1.28 -12.06
N GLU A 11 11.99 -0.73 -11.24
CA GLU A 11 11.63 -1.31 -9.94
C GLU A 11 10.47 -2.29 -9.99
N TYR A 12 9.71 -2.36 -11.08
CA TYR A 12 8.54 -3.25 -11.16
C TYR A 12 8.91 -4.71 -10.94
N ARG A 13 10.09 -5.09 -11.42
CA ARG A 13 10.61 -6.45 -11.22
C ARG A 13 10.77 -6.81 -9.74
N ALA A 14 11.19 -5.86 -8.91
CA ALA A 14 11.34 -6.09 -7.48
C ALA A 14 10.00 -6.48 -6.85
N ILE A 15 8.92 -5.79 -7.21
CA ILE A 15 7.58 -6.10 -6.70
C ILE A 15 7.17 -7.52 -7.09
N VAL A 16 7.42 -7.91 -8.34
CA VAL A 16 7.14 -9.28 -8.81
C VAL A 16 7.97 -10.30 -8.01
N GLN A 17 9.24 -10.04 -7.81
CA GLN A 17 10.14 -10.92 -7.06
C GLN A 17 9.68 -11.12 -5.61
N TRP A 18 9.14 -10.09 -4.96
CA TRP A 18 8.63 -10.20 -3.60
C TRP A 18 7.41 -11.14 -3.50
N ASN A 19 6.77 -11.45 -4.62
CA ASN A 19 5.63 -12.37 -4.70
C ASN A 19 6.02 -13.78 -5.16
N GLU A 20 7.25 -14.01 -5.58
CA GLU A 20 7.69 -15.31 -6.06
C GLU A 20 7.59 -16.35 -4.93
N ASN A 21 7.03 -17.53 -5.26
CA ASN A 21 6.87 -18.64 -4.33
C ASN A 21 6.00 -18.35 -3.11
N ARG A 22 5.16 -17.31 -3.16
CA ARG A 22 4.29 -16.91 -2.04
C ARG A 22 2.83 -17.34 -2.21
N GLY A 23 2.41 -17.68 -3.43
CA GLY A 23 1.06 -18.14 -3.73
C GLY A 23 0.04 -17.03 -3.96
N GLU A 24 -1.14 -17.45 -4.39
CA GLU A 24 -2.24 -16.57 -4.79
C GLU A 24 -2.80 -15.78 -3.59
N GLU A 25 -2.95 -16.42 -2.45
CA GLU A 25 -3.52 -15.79 -1.26
C GLU A 25 -2.67 -14.61 -0.79
N TYR A 26 -1.35 -14.75 -0.86
CA TYR A 26 -0.43 -13.65 -0.50
C TYR A 26 -0.66 -12.43 -1.40
N LEU A 27 -0.81 -12.65 -2.71
CA LEU A 27 -1.10 -11.56 -3.66
C LEU A 27 -2.39 -10.83 -3.27
N PHE A 28 -3.45 -11.58 -3.00
CA PHE A 28 -4.73 -11.00 -2.61
C PHE A 28 -4.66 -10.26 -1.28
N GLN A 29 -3.82 -10.72 -0.36
CA GLN A 29 -3.67 -10.10 0.96
C GLN A 29 -3.18 -8.64 0.86
N TRP A 30 -2.21 -8.37 -0.01
CA TRP A 30 -1.69 -7.00 -0.12
C TRP A 30 -2.30 -6.20 -1.28
N ALA A 31 -2.79 -6.86 -2.31
CA ALA A 31 -3.25 -6.19 -3.53
C ALA A 31 -4.77 -6.21 -3.73
N GLY A 32 -5.51 -7.02 -2.94
CA GLY A 32 -6.93 -7.23 -3.16
C GLY A 32 -7.21 -8.18 -4.32
N PHE A 33 -8.50 -8.38 -4.62
CA PHE A 33 -8.93 -9.42 -5.57
C PHE A 33 -9.05 -8.94 -7.01
N THR A 34 -9.06 -7.63 -7.25
CA THR A 34 -9.44 -7.07 -8.55
C THR A 34 -8.32 -6.41 -9.33
N SER A 35 -7.20 -6.07 -8.68
CA SER A 35 -6.13 -5.30 -9.31
C SER A 35 -5.20 -6.15 -10.16
N TYR A 36 -4.87 -7.34 -9.69
CA TYR A 36 -3.92 -8.25 -10.33
C TYR A 36 -4.48 -9.65 -10.43
N GLN A 37 -3.98 -10.39 -11.42
CA GLN A 37 -4.23 -11.82 -11.56
C GLN A 37 -2.96 -12.58 -11.16
N TYR A 38 -3.14 -13.71 -10.49
CA TYR A 38 -2.03 -14.60 -10.15
C TYR A 38 -1.66 -15.46 -11.37
N PRO A 39 -0.37 -15.61 -11.69
CA PRO A 39 0.78 -15.02 -11.04
C PRO A 39 1.00 -13.56 -11.45
N LEU A 40 1.56 -12.76 -10.54
CA LEU A 40 1.87 -11.36 -10.81
C LEU A 40 2.97 -11.24 -11.86
N THR A 41 2.81 -10.31 -12.80
CA THR A 41 3.79 -10.03 -13.85
C THR A 41 4.18 -8.55 -13.85
N GLU A 42 5.35 -8.24 -14.42
CA GLU A 42 5.79 -6.85 -14.58
C GLU A 42 4.82 -6.05 -15.44
N ALA A 43 4.21 -6.68 -16.45
CA ALA A 43 3.21 -6.03 -17.30
C ALA A 43 1.99 -5.58 -16.50
N GLN A 44 1.55 -6.39 -15.55
CA GLN A 44 0.43 -6.02 -14.67
C GLN A 44 0.79 -4.85 -13.77
N VAL A 45 1.98 -4.86 -13.17
CA VAL A 45 2.46 -3.76 -12.31
C VAL A 45 2.57 -2.47 -13.14
N SER A 46 3.13 -2.56 -14.34
CA SER A 46 3.24 -1.42 -15.24
C SER A 46 1.86 -0.83 -15.59
N ALA A 47 0.90 -1.69 -15.94
CA ALA A 47 -0.45 -1.24 -16.29
C ALA A 47 -1.13 -0.54 -15.11
N GLN A 48 -0.99 -1.08 -13.90
CA GLN A 48 -1.55 -0.48 -12.69
C GLN A 48 -0.89 0.86 -12.37
N ALA A 49 0.43 0.95 -12.46
CA ALA A 49 1.18 2.16 -12.13
C ALA A 49 0.88 3.31 -13.11
N LYS A 50 0.42 3.00 -14.31
CA LYS A 50 0.12 4.00 -15.36
C LYS A 50 -1.35 4.41 -15.41
N LYS A 51 -2.19 3.86 -14.54
CA LYS A 51 -3.59 4.27 -14.48
C LYS A 51 -3.73 5.71 -14.01
N ASP A 52 -4.70 6.42 -14.57
CA ASP A 52 -5.02 7.78 -14.13
C ASP A 52 -5.38 7.78 -12.65
N GLY A 53 -4.87 8.76 -11.92
CA GLY A 53 -5.16 8.89 -10.49
C GLY A 53 -4.39 7.93 -9.58
N VAL A 54 -3.44 7.17 -10.12
CA VAL A 54 -2.58 6.26 -9.36
C VAL A 54 -1.14 6.76 -9.42
N THR A 55 -0.51 6.88 -8.26
CA THR A 55 0.94 7.07 -8.19
C THR A 55 1.53 5.95 -7.34
N LEU A 56 2.38 5.16 -7.94
CA LEU A 56 3.12 4.10 -7.27
C LEU A 56 4.43 4.66 -6.72
N TYR A 57 4.61 4.55 -5.41
CA TYR A 57 5.84 4.96 -4.72
C TYR A 57 6.66 3.74 -4.35
N MET A 58 7.97 3.90 -4.46
CA MET A 58 8.94 2.88 -4.06
C MET A 58 9.78 3.39 -2.89
N ALA A 59 9.97 2.52 -1.91
CA ALA A 59 10.82 2.80 -0.77
C ALA A 59 12.14 2.05 -0.91
N PHE A 60 13.24 2.73 -0.57
CA PHE A 60 14.59 2.21 -0.65
C PHE A 60 15.31 2.36 0.68
N ASP A 61 16.03 1.31 1.07
CA ASP A 61 17.07 1.42 2.07
C ASP A 61 18.39 1.53 1.30
N ARG A 62 18.96 2.76 1.29
CA ARG A 62 20.07 3.13 0.39
C ARG A 62 19.63 2.95 -1.06
N GLU A 63 20.19 2.00 -1.80
CA GLU A 63 19.85 1.72 -3.19
C GLU A 63 18.97 0.47 -3.35
N THR A 64 18.66 -0.22 -2.24
CA THR A 64 17.91 -1.46 -2.27
C THR A 64 16.41 -1.17 -2.16
N PRO A 65 15.58 -1.57 -3.14
CA PRO A 65 14.14 -1.43 -3.02
C PRO A 65 13.62 -2.38 -1.94
N ILE A 66 12.84 -1.85 -1.00
CA ILE A 66 12.38 -2.60 0.17
C ILE A 66 10.86 -2.59 0.34
N GLY A 67 10.16 -1.73 -0.36
CA GLY A 67 8.70 -1.63 -0.25
C GLY A 67 8.09 -0.81 -1.36
N ALA A 68 6.81 -0.99 -1.56
CA ALA A 68 6.02 -0.25 -2.54
C ALA A 68 4.62 0.02 -2.00
N GLY A 69 4.01 1.10 -2.46
CA GLY A 69 2.65 1.46 -2.10
C GLY A 69 2.12 2.56 -3.01
N GLU A 70 0.81 2.66 -3.10
CA GLU A 70 0.16 3.63 -3.98
C GLU A 70 -0.61 4.67 -3.19
N ILE A 71 -0.65 5.88 -3.73
CA ILE A 71 -1.70 6.86 -3.42
C ILE A 71 -2.64 6.83 -4.61
N CYS A 72 -3.91 6.57 -4.36
CA CYS A 72 -4.92 6.37 -5.39
C CYS A 72 -6.28 6.93 -4.95
N ASP A 73 -7.27 6.83 -5.82
CA ASP A 73 -8.66 7.24 -5.55
C ASP A 73 -8.76 8.66 -5.00
N ILE A 74 -8.00 9.58 -5.58
CA ILE A 74 -8.02 10.98 -5.15
C ILE A 74 -9.33 11.63 -5.58
N ASN A 75 -10.05 12.17 -4.60
CA ASN A 75 -11.22 13.03 -4.83
C ASN A 75 -10.79 14.47 -4.59
N GLU A 76 -10.65 15.23 -5.66
CA GLU A 76 -10.15 16.61 -5.59
C GLU A 76 -11.13 17.57 -4.91
N GLU A 77 -12.43 17.32 -5.01
CA GLU A 77 -13.45 18.14 -4.37
C GLU A 77 -13.43 17.95 -2.86
N MET A 78 -13.42 16.70 -2.40
CA MET A 78 -13.41 16.34 -0.98
C MET A 78 -12.00 16.41 -0.39
N LYS A 79 -10.97 16.46 -1.22
CA LYS A 79 -9.55 16.43 -0.83
C LYS A 79 -9.20 15.16 -0.02
N THR A 80 -9.69 14.03 -0.50
CA THR A 80 -9.44 12.73 0.11
C THR A 80 -8.68 11.83 -0.85
N GLY A 81 -7.99 10.83 -0.30
CA GLY A 81 -7.28 9.83 -1.10
C GLY A 81 -7.18 8.52 -0.35
N ARG A 82 -6.61 7.52 -1.01
CA ARG A 82 -6.40 6.19 -0.42
C ARG A 82 -4.95 5.76 -0.57
N ILE A 83 -4.48 5.03 0.43
CA ILE A 83 -3.25 4.26 0.33
C ILE A 83 -3.65 2.83 -0.03
N CYS A 84 -3.08 2.31 -1.10
CA CYS A 84 -3.44 1.02 -1.66
C CYS A 84 -2.20 0.20 -1.96
N ARG A 85 -2.37 -1.12 -1.97
CA ARG A 85 -1.36 -2.07 -2.47
C ARG A 85 0.02 -1.86 -1.85
N LEU A 86 0.04 -1.84 -0.51
CA LEU A 86 1.27 -1.68 0.27
C LEU A 86 1.92 -3.05 0.46
N ILE A 87 3.18 -3.17 0.05
CA ILE A 87 3.95 -4.41 0.15
C ILE A 87 5.39 -4.12 0.54
N PHE A 88 6.01 -5.03 1.30
CA PHE A 88 7.42 -4.96 1.68
C PHE A 88 8.14 -6.26 1.31
N ALA A 89 9.43 -6.13 0.98
CA ALA A 89 10.30 -7.29 0.86
C ALA A 89 10.32 -8.07 2.18
N GLU A 90 10.42 -9.39 2.11
CA GLU A 90 10.35 -10.24 3.30
C GLU A 90 11.44 -9.89 4.32
N ASP A 91 12.65 -9.66 3.86
CA ASP A 91 13.79 -9.32 4.72
C ASP A 91 13.75 -7.88 5.25
N ALA A 92 12.84 -7.06 4.75
CA ALA A 92 12.62 -5.70 5.22
C ALA A 92 11.54 -5.61 6.31
N LYS A 93 10.80 -6.68 6.57
CA LYS A 93 9.74 -6.70 7.56
C LYS A 93 10.29 -6.64 8.97
N ASN A 94 9.50 -6.11 9.91
CA ASN A 94 9.83 -5.99 11.33
C ASN A 94 11.05 -5.08 11.63
N LYS A 95 11.33 -4.12 10.76
CA LYS A 95 12.43 -3.14 10.93
C LYS A 95 11.93 -1.69 11.07
N GLY A 96 10.62 -1.50 11.21
CA GLY A 96 10.04 -0.16 11.32
C GLY A 96 9.88 0.58 10.00
N TYR A 97 10.18 -0.03 8.87
CA TYR A 97 10.07 0.61 7.57
C TYR A 97 8.63 0.91 7.18
N GLY A 98 7.68 0.05 7.57
CA GLY A 98 6.26 0.28 7.30
C GLY A 98 5.75 1.58 7.89
N GLU A 99 6.09 1.84 9.13
CA GLU A 99 5.74 3.08 9.81
C GLU A 99 6.36 4.30 9.13
N GLN A 100 7.66 4.23 8.80
CA GLN A 100 8.36 5.31 8.10
C GLN A 100 7.75 5.58 6.72
N PHE A 101 7.46 4.52 5.98
CA PHE A 101 6.86 4.62 4.65
C PHE A 101 5.49 5.28 4.72
N LEU A 102 4.64 4.84 5.62
CA LEU A 102 3.29 5.40 5.79
C LEU A 102 3.31 6.86 6.23
N LYS A 103 4.22 7.21 7.12
CA LYS A 103 4.40 8.61 7.54
C LYS A 103 4.79 9.49 6.35
N GLU A 104 5.69 9.01 5.50
CA GLU A 104 6.12 9.78 4.34
C GLU A 104 5.02 9.85 3.26
N LEU A 105 4.32 8.76 2.99
CA LEU A 105 3.17 8.79 2.07
C LEU A 105 2.10 9.77 2.57
N SER A 106 1.85 9.77 3.88
CA SER A 106 0.89 10.71 4.49
C SER A 106 1.36 12.15 4.35
N ARG A 107 2.65 12.40 4.56
CA ARG A 107 3.23 13.74 4.36
C ARG A 107 3.05 14.21 2.92
N ILE A 108 3.38 13.36 1.95
CA ILE A 108 3.19 13.66 0.52
C ILE A 108 1.72 13.99 0.25
N ALA A 109 0.82 13.16 0.74
CA ALA A 109 -0.62 13.37 0.52
C ALA A 109 -1.10 14.71 1.09
N PHE A 110 -0.72 15.02 2.31
CA PHE A 110 -1.21 16.22 3.00
C PHE A 110 -0.48 17.49 2.56
N GLU A 111 0.84 17.45 2.42
CA GLU A 111 1.64 18.65 2.14
C GLU A 111 1.84 18.92 0.66
N GLU A 112 2.00 17.87 -0.16
CA GLU A 112 2.27 18.06 -1.59
C GLU A 112 1.01 17.94 -2.45
N LEU A 113 0.09 17.03 -2.10
CA LEU A 113 -1.15 16.84 -2.86
C LEU A 113 -2.34 17.62 -2.30
N GLY A 114 -2.17 18.26 -1.14
CA GLY A 114 -3.22 19.09 -0.54
C GLY A 114 -4.42 18.31 -0.01
N LEU A 115 -4.26 17.01 0.26
CA LEU A 115 -5.35 16.21 0.82
C LEU A 115 -5.56 16.51 2.30
N VAL A 116 -6.77 16.27 2.80
CA VAL A 116 -7.10 16.47 4.21
C VAL A 116 -7.40 15.16 4.92
N SER A 117 -7.59 14.08 4.17
CA SER A 117 -7.88 12.75 4.73
C SER A 117 -7.34 11.66 3.82
N LEU A 118 -6.83 10.61 4.44
CA LEU A 118 -6.42 9.37 3.78
C LEU A 118 -7.18 8.20 4.38
N SER A 119 -7.56 7.25 3.54
CA SER A 119 -8.12 5.99 3.98
C SER A 119 -7.30 4.82 3.46
N LEU A 120 -7.50 3.66 4.06
CA LEU A 120 -6.96 2.39 3.58
C LEU A 120 -7.87 1.25 4.02
N ARG A 121 -7.72 0.11 3.38
CA ARG A 121 -8.41 -1.12 3.75
C ARG A 121 -7.39 -2.13 4.24
N VAL A 122 -7.76 -2.88 5.26
CA VAL A 122 -6.88 -3.90 5.84
C VAL A 122 -7.73 -5.09 6.30
N TYR A 123 -7.26 -6.30 6.00
CA TYR A 123 -7.94 -7.51 6.46
C TYR A 123 -7.78 -7.67 7.96
N CYS A 124 -8.84 -8.12 8.63
CA CYS A 124 -8.89 -8.24 10.09
C CYS A 124 -7.81 -9.17 10.64
N PHE A 125 -7.40 -10.20 9.87
CA PHE A 125 -6.35 -11.12 10.29
C PHE A 125 -4.94 -10.50 10.28
N ASN A 126 -4.75 -9.39 9.57
CA ASN A 126 -3.44 -8.74 9.42
C ASN A 126 -3.14 -7.82 10.60
N VAL A 127 -2.99 -8.43 11.77
CA VAL A 127 -2.84 -7.70 13.05
C VAL A 127 -1.59 -6.81 13.06
N ASN A 128 -0.49 -7.27 12.46
CA ASN A 128 0.75 -6.49 12.40
C ASN A 128 0.59 -5.22 11.58
N ALA A 129 -0.12 -5.31 10.45
CA ALA A 129 -0.41 -4.13 9.63
C ALA A 129 -1.32 -3.15 10.37
N ILE A 130 -2.37 -3.65 11.01
CA ILE A 130 -3.29 -2.81 11.79
C ILE A 130 -2.53 -2.03 12.87
N ARG A 131 -1.65 -2.70 13.61
CA ARG A 131 -0.81 -2.05 14.63
C ARG A 131 0.08 -0.97 14.04
N CYS A 132 0.68 -1.25 12.89
CA CYS A 132 1.51 -0.29 12.18
C CYS A 132 0.69 0.96 11.79
N TYR A 133 -0.50 0.76 11.23
CA TYR A 133 -1.39 1.84 10.83
C TYR A 133 -1.84 2.68 12.03
N GLU A 134 -2.17 2.02 13.13
CA GLU A 134 -2.56 2.70 14.38
C GLU A 134 -1.42 3.58 14.92
N LYS A 135 -0.18 3.10 14.84
CA LYS A 135 1.00 3.89 15.27
C LYS A 135 1.17 5.17 14.46
N VAL A 136 0.83 5.14 13.18
CA VAL A 136 0.89 6.31 12.31
C VAL A 136 -0.25 7.28 12.61
N GLY A 137 -1.34 6.79 13.16
CA GLY A 137 -2.50 7.60 13.56
C GLY A 137 -3.79 7.21 12.87
N PHE A 138 -3.79 6.20 12.01
CA PHE A 138 -5.01 5.69 11.42
C PHE A 138 -5.92 5.09 12.47
N ARG A 139 -7.23 5.25 12.29
CA ARG A 139 -8.26 4.70 13.18
C ARG A 139 -9.31 3.98 12.36
N VAL A 140 -9.82 2.87 12.89
CA VAL A 140 -10.90 2.11 12.26
C VAL A 140 -12.15 2.98 12.18
N THR A 141 -12.70 3.09 10.99
CA THR A 141 -13.94 3.84 10.73
C THR A 141 -15.09 2.93 10.33
N GLU A 142 -14.79 1.76 9.78
CA GLU A 142 -15.82 0.86 9.28
C GLU A 142 -15.34 -0.58 9.25
N PHE A 143 -16.28 -1.52 9.51
CA PHE A 143 -16.02 -2.95 9.38
C PHE A 143 -16.84 -3.51 8.22
N PHE A 144 -16.20 -4.33 7.39
CA PHE A 144 -16.85 -5.00 6.26
C PHE A 144 -16.82 -6.50 6.47
N GLU A 145 -18.00 -7.09 6.56
CA GLU A 145 -18.17 -8.52 6.62
C GLU A 145 -18.23 -9.08 5.20
N GLU A 146 -17.42 -10.11 4.94
CA GLU A 146 -17.37 -10.75 3.64
C GLU A 146 -18.05 -12.13 3.72
N GLU A 147 -18.47 -12.66 2.56
CA GLU A 147 -19.06 -13.99 2.47
C GLU A 147 -18.14 -15.06 3.08
N ASN A 148 -16.85 -15.02 2.72
CA ASN A 148 -15.81 -15.77 3.43
C ASN A 148 -15.24 -14.88 4.53
N SER A 149 -15.53 -15.20 5.80
CA SER A 149 -15.14 -14.38 6.96
C SER A 149 -13.63 -14.20 7.13
N HIS A 150 -12.82 -15.08 6.53
CA HIS A 150 -11.36 -14.91 6.50
C HIS A 150 -10.98 -13.54 5.91
N TRP A 151 -11.76 -13.05 4.95
CA TRP A 151 -11.49 -11.80 4.24
C TRP A 151 -12.22 -10.59 4.82
N ASN A 152 -12.82 -10.72 5.99
CA ASN A 152 -13.38 -9.56 6.69
C ASN A 152 -12.32 -8.48 6.83
N ASN A 153 -12.72 -7.23 6.68
CA ASN A 153 -11.74 -6.15 6.63
C ASN A 153 -12.26 -4.86 7.28
N TYR A 154 -11.33 -4.01 7.63
CA TYR A 154 -11.61 -2.67 8.13
C TYR A 154 -11.27 -1.61 7.10
N SER A 155 -12.03 -0.52 7.12
CA SER A 155 -11.55 0.76 6.61
C SER A 155 -10.92 1.51 7.77
N MET A 156 -9.77 2.12 7.53
CA MET A 156 -9.10 2.99 8.51
C MET A 156 -8.86 4.35 7.88
N GLU A 157 -8.86 5.39 8.68
CA GLU A 157 -8.72 6.77 8.22
C GLU A 157 -7.70 7.52 9.04
N LEU A 158 -6.94 8.38 8.36
CA LEU A 158 -6.02 9.35 8.95
C LEU A 158 -6.43 10.74 8.47
N LYS A 159 -6.69 11.64 9.39
CA LYS A 159 -6.99 13.04 9.10
C LYS A 159 -5.74 13.90 9.30
N LYS A 160 -5.60 14.90 8.46
CA LYS A 160 -4.52 15.87 8.58
C LYS A 160 -4.58 16.61 9.91
#